data_03f7bde76488c4924d713e18c99e6aa1
#
_entry.id   03f7bde76488c4924d713e18c99e6aa1
#
_cell.length_a   1.000
_cell.length_b   1.000
_cell.length_c   1.000
_cell.angle_alpha   90.00
_cell.angle_beta   90.00
_cell.angle_gamma   90.00
#
_symmetry.space_group_name_H-M   'P 1'
#
loop_
_entity.id
_entity.type
_entity.pdbx_description
1 polymer ?
#
loop_
_entity_poly.entity_id
_entity_poly.type
_entity_poly.pdbx_seq_one_letter_code
_entity_poly.pdbx_strand_id
1 'polypeptide(L)'
;MSDALKFFSETIRAASQSRPLRLRGGGTKDFYGQSFEGEVLDTRACAGVTAYEPTELVVTANCGTGLAELEAALHANRQMLAFEPPYFGAGATVGGMLAAGLSGPRRAAAGAVRDFVLGVTIMDARARVLRFGGTVMKNVAGYDVSRLVAGSMGTLGLILDASLKVLPLPVAETTLRFEMPEDKAIEALNRWAGRPLPISASAWTGSELALRLSGAAAAVRAACEKLGGGRVGDGEARAYWSGVREHTDPFFRGDIPLWRLSVPSNAPPLALPGAQLIEWGGALRWLATHADARVLREAARRAGGHATLFRGGDKSAGVFQPLEPALAKIHAKLKAS
;
A
#
# COMPACT_ATOMS: atom_id res chain seq x y z
N MET A 1 28.56 7.35 13.43
CA MET A 1 27.68 7.26 12.24
C MET A 1 28.09 5.99 11.53
N SER A 2 27.14 5.11 11.17
CA SER A 2 27.49 3.86 10.47
C SER A 2 28.11 4.17 9.10
N ASP A 3 28.95 3.27 8.57
CA ASP A 3 29.58 3.46 7.26
C ASP A 3 28.55 3.67 6.15
N ALA A 4 27.40 3.00 6.22
CA ALA A 4 26.29 3.20 5.29
C ALA A 4 25.76 4.65 5.31
N LEU A 5 25.54 5.22 6.49
CA LEU A 5 25.07 6.62 6.61
C LEU A 5 26.09 7.63 6.10
N LYS A 6 27.39 7.37 6.31
CA LYS A 6 28.47 8.19 5.76
C LYS A 6 28.46 8.14 4.24
N PHE A 7 28.39 6.94 3.66
CA PHE A 7 28.31 6.74 2.22
C PHE A 7 27.08 7.45 1.62
N PHE A 8 25.89 7.32 2.21
CA PHE A 8 24.69 8.01 1.75
C PHE A 8 24.86 9.54 1.79
N SER A 9 25.42 10.05 2.87
CA SER A 9 25.67 11.50 3.04
C SER A 9 26.63 12.04 1.97
N GLU A 10 27.73 11.33 1.70
CA GLU A 10 28.71 11.71 0.68
C GLU A 10 28.10 11.66 -0.73
N THR A 11 27.36 10.59 -1.04
CA THR A 11 26.69 10.43 -2.35
C THR A 11 25.62 11.49 -2.59
N ILE A 12 24.80 11.81 -1.58
CA ILE A 12 23.75 12.84 -1.70
C ILE A 12 24.39 14.23 -1.88
N ARG A 13 25.48 14.55 -1.18
CA ARG A 13 26.20 15.83 -1.35
C ARG A 13 26.85 15.97 -2.72
N ALA A 14 27.28 14.86 -3.31
CA ALA A 14 27.87 14.84 -4.64
C ALA A 14 26.82 14.92 -5.76
N ALA A 15 25.56 14.71 -5.44
CA ALA A 15 24.46 14.78 -6.41
C ALA A 15 24.19 16.23 -6.86
N SER A 16 23.70 16.38 -8.07
CA SER A 16 23.32 17.67 -8.66
C SER A 16 22.17 17.47 -9.65
N GLN A 17 21.65 18.55 -10.23
CA GLN A 17 20.64 18.47 -11.28
C GLN A 17 21.13 17.71 -12.52
N SER A 18 22.41 17.78 -12.84
CA SER A 18 23.04 17.04 -13.93
C SER A 18 23.39 15.59 -13.56
N ARG A 19 23.37 15.25 -12.27
CA ARG A 19 23.61 13.91 -11.73
C ARG A 19 22.57 13.57 -10.66
N PRO A 20 21.30 13.39 -11.06
CA PRO A 20 20.25 13.06 -10.13
C PRO A 20 20.46 11.66 -9.56
N LEU A 21 19.96 11.43 -8.33
CA LEU A 21 19.98 10.12 -7.69
C LEU A 21 18.64 9.43 -7.77
N ARG A 22 18.72 8.13 -7.96
CA ARG A 22 17.62 7.19 -7.87
C ARG A 22 17.75 6.40 -6.57
N LEU A 23 16.94 6.72 -5.56
CA LEU A 23 16.89 5.96 -4.32
C LEU A 23 16.25 4.59 -4.58
N ARG A 24 16.97 3.50 -4.29
CA ARG A 24 16.50 2.15 -4.62
C ARG A 24 16.82 1.16 -3.50
N GLY A 25 15.77 0.50 -2.98
CA GLY A 25 15.89 -0.69 -2.15
C GLY A 25 16.01 -1.95 -3.04
N GLY A 26 15.14 -2.92 -2.84
CA GLY A 26 15.15 -4.15 -3.64
C GLY A 26 14.60 -4.04 -5.07
N GLY A 27 14.11 -2.88 -5.51
CA GLY A 27 13.66 -2.65 -6.88
C GLY A 27 12.35 -3.33 -7.27
N THR A 28 11.67 -4.00 -6.35
CA THR A 28 10.46 -4.78 -6.64
C THR A 28 9.26 -3.93 -7.09
N LYS A 29 9.36 -2.61 -6.95
CA LYS A 29 8.33 -1.64 -7.33
C LYS A 29 8.84 -0.63 -8.37
N ASP A 30 9.93 -0.92 -9.08
CA ASP A 30 10.51 -0.05 -10.11
C ASP A 30 9.55 0.19 -11.29
N PHE A 31 8.57 -0.67 -11.47
CA PHE A 31 7.51 -0.50 -12.47
C PHE A 31 6.52 0.62 -12.11
N TYR A 32 6.34 0.92 -10.81
CA TYR A 32 5.33 1.84 -10.30
C TYR A 32 5.82 3.28 -10.28
N GLY A 33 4.97 4.19 -10.71
CA GLY A 33 5.29 5.61 -10.80
C GLY A 33 5.85 6.01 -12.17
N GLN A 34 6.21 7.30 -12.29
CA GLN A 34 6.76 7.89 -13.50
C GLN A 34 8.14 7.30 -13.79
N SER A 35 8.52 7.30 -15.06
CA SER A 35 9.90 6.97 -15.44
C SER A 35 10.86 8.01 -14.84
N PHE A 36 12.00 7.54 -14.38
CA PHE A 36 13.01 8.40 -13.76
C PHE A 36 14.40 7.95 -14.20
N GLU A 37 15.28 8.93 -14.32
CA GLU A 37 16.69 8.76 -14.62
C GLU A 37 17.51 9.08 -13.36
N GLY A 38 18.75 8.62 -13.32
CA GLY A 38 19.66 8.91 -12.24
C GLY A 38 20.53 7.74 -11.84
N GLU A 39 21.64 8.08 -11.17
CA GLU A 39 22.54 7.10 -10.57
C GLU A 39 21.85 6.41 -9.40
N VAL A 40 21.95 5.08 -9.34
CA VAL A 40 21.30 4.29 -8.28
C VAL A 40 22.05 4.47 -6.96
N LEU A 41 21.35 4.98 -5.94
CA LEU A 41 21.76 4.90 -4.55
C LEU A 41 21.07 3.69 -3.92
N ASP A 42 21.83 2.60 -3.74
CA ASP A 42 21.32 1.37 -3.13
C ASP A 42 21.25 1.54 -1.61
N THR A 43 20.03 1.42 -1.07
CA THR A 43 19.75 1.63 0.35
C THR A 43 19.84 0.37 1.20
N ARG A 44 20.04 -0.81 0.59
CA ARG A 44 20.06 -2.10 1.27
C ARG A 44 21.15 -2.29 2.29
N ALA A 45 22.24 -1.52 2.18
CA ALA A 45 23.33 -1.54 3.17
C ALA A 45 22.89 -1.05 4.56
N CYS A 46 21.78 -0.30 4.68
CA CYS A 46 21.20 0.14 5.93
C CYS A 46 20.06 -0.79 6.33
N ALA A 47 20.35 -1.98 6.84
CA ALA A 47 19.37 -3.02 7.18
C ALA A 47 19.42 -3.38 8.68
N GLY A 48 18.40 -4.12 9.13
CA GLY A 48 18.22 -4.68 10.46
C GLY A 48 17.05 -4.05 11.23
N VAL A 49 16.42 -4.85 12.06
CA VAL A 49 15.45 -4.42 13.09
C VAL A 49 16.25 -3.82 14.24
N THR A 50 16.06 -2.53 14.52
CA THR A 50 16.82 -1.80 15.53
C THR A 50 16.17 -1.75 16.90
N ALA A 51 14.83 -1.88 16.95
CA ALA A 51 14.07 -2.01 18.18
C ALA A 51 12.77 -2.76 17.92
N TYR A 52 12.36 -3.59 18.85
CA TYR A 52 11.07 -4.26 18.78
C TYR A 52 10.54 -4.52 20.18
N GLU A 53 9.39 -3.91 20.45
CA GLU A 53 8.68 -4.03 21.74
C GLU A 53 7.31 -4.68 21.48
N PRO A 54 7.22 -6.03 21.52
CA PRO A 54 5.97 -6.73 21.21
C PRO A 54 4.79 -6.33 22.09
N THR A 55 5.03 -6.02 23.37
CA THR A 55 3.98 -5.60 24.32
C THR A 55 3.41 -4.22 24.00
N GLU A 56 4.22 -3.34 23.43
CA GLU A 56 3.83 -1.99 23.00
C GLU A 56 3.33 -1.96 21.55
N LEU A 57 3.39 -3.09 20.85
CA LEU A 57 2.99 -3.22 19.44
C LEU A 57 3.75 -2.27 18.51
N VAL A 58 5.05 -2.11 18.71
CA VAL A 58 5.92 -1.21 17.95
C VAL A 58 7.19 -1.91 17.51
N VAL A 59 7.56 -1.75 16.25
CA VAL A 59 8.83 -2.19 15.70
C VAL A 59 9.50 -1.01 14.97
N THR A 60 10.83 -0.90 15.13
CA THR A 60 11.65 0.04 14.36
C THR A 60 12.65 -0.73 13.52
N ALA A 61 12.67 -0.44 12.22
CA ALA A 61 13.57 -1.11 11.29
C ALA A 61 14.22 -0.11 10.34
N ASN A 62 15.47 -0.37 9.98
CA ASN A 62 16.20 0.35 8.95
C ASN A 62 15.56 0.15 7.57
N CYS A 63 15.72 1.13 6.67
CA CYS A 63 15.06 1.15 5.36
C CYS A 63 15.46 0.00 4.44
N GLY A 64 16.69 -0.51 4.55
CA GLY A 64 17.20 -1.63 3.76
C GLY A 64 16.78 -3.01 4.26
N THR A 65 16.15 -3.09 5.43
CA THR A 65 15.66 -4.36 6.01
C THR A 65 14.72 -5.06 5.03
N GLY A 66 14.94 -6.35 4.80
CA GLY A 66 14.02 -7.17 4.01
C GLY A 66 12.63 -7.21 4.62
N LEU A 67 11.60 -6.99 3.82
CA LEU A 67 10.23 -7.00 4.33
C LEU A 67 9.82 -8.38 4.85
N ALA A 68 10.32 -9.44 4.21
CA ALA A 68 10.12 -10.82 4.66
C ALA A 68 10.81 -11.09 6.01
N GLU A 69 12.00 -10.54 6.23
CA GLU A 69 12.72 -10.62 7.50
C GLU A 69 11.92 -9.95 8.63
N LEU A 70 11.43 -8.73 8.36
CA LEU A 70 10.60 -8.00 9.33
C LEU A 70 9.32 -8.79 9.66
N GLU A 71 8.58 -9.27 8.66
CA GLU A 71 7.35 -10.03 8.89
C GLU A 71 7.62 -11.36 9.62
N ALA A 72 8.76 -12.03 9.35
CA ALA A 72 9.14 -13.24 10.09
C ALA A 72 9.35 -12.95 11.58
N ALA A 73 10.03 -11.86 11.92
CA ALA A 73 10.22 -11.43 13.32
C ALA A 73 8.88 -11.10 14.02
N LEU A 74 7.95 -10.45 13.30
CA LEU A 74 6.60 -10.16 13.80
C LEU A 74 5.79 -11.45 14.01
N HIS A 75 5.81 -12.37 13.05
CA HIS A 75 5.10 -13.64 13.12
C HIS A 75 5.56 -14.51 14.30
N ALA A 76 6.85 -14.50 14.64
CA ALA A 76 7.38 -15.19 15.82
C ALA A 76 6.70 -14.72 17.13
N ASN A 77 6.23 -13.47 17.17
CA ASN A 77 5.48 -12.88 18.26
C ASN A 77 3.97 -12.81 18.01
N ARG A 78 3.45 -13.58 17.03
CA ARG A 78 2.03 -13.59 16.63
C ARG A 78 1.49 -12.20 16.27
N GLN A 79 2.32 -11.38 15.62
CA GLN A 79 1.99 -10.04 15.17
C GLN A 79 2.13 -9.92 13.66
N MET A 80 1.59 -8.84 13.06
CA MET A 80 1.58 -8.60 11.64
C MET A 80 1.61 -7.11 11.28
N LEU A 81 2.03 -6.79 10.07
CA LEU A 81 1.74 -5.52 9.40
C LEU A 81 0.31 -5.58 8.85
N ALA A 82 -0.65 -5.06 9.60
CA ALA A 82 -2.07 -5.26 9.29
C ALA A 82 -2.54 -4.59 8.00
N PHE A 83 -1.79 -3.63 7.44
CA PHE A 83 -2.05 -3.05 6.14
C PHE A 83 -1.63 -3.95 4.96
N GLU A 84 -1.08 -5.13 5.23
CA GLU A 84 -0.71 -6.17 4.24
C GLU A 84 0.09 -5.60 3.06
N PRO A 85 1.32 -5.10 3.28
CA PRO A 85 2.10 -4.49 2.20
C PRO A 85 2.42 -5.50 1.10
N PRO A 86 2.21 -5.17 -0.20
CA PRO A 86 2.64 -6.05 -1.27
C PRO A 86 4.17 -6.04 -1.40
N TYR A 87 4.75 -7.21 -1.64
CA TYR A 87 6.18 -7.37 -1.92
C TYR A 87 6.51 -7.09 -3.38
N PHE A 88 5.74 -7.69 -4.29
CA PHE A 88 6.03 -7.78 -5.72
C PHE A 88 7.42 -8.34 -6.05
N GLY A 89 7.95 -9.18 -5.15
CA GLY A 89 9.23 -9.87 -5.31
C GLY A 89 10.01 -10.02 -4.01
N ALA A 90 10.94 -10.98 -3.98
CA ALA A 90 11.67 -11.37 -2.78
C ALA A 90 12.57 -10.27 -2.20
N GLY A 91 12.99 -9.29 -3.01
CA GLY A 91 13.87 -8.20 -2.57
C GLY A 91 13.16 -7.00 -1.92
N ALA A 92 11.86 -7.08 -1.64
CA ALA A 92 11.12 -5.96 -1.02
C ALA A 92 11.75 -5.52 0.30
N THR A 93 11.88 -4.19 0.49
CA THR A 93 12.48 -3.59 1.69
C THR A 93 11.48 -2.71 2.43
N VAL A 94 11.72 -2.46 3.72
CA VAL A 94 10.93 -1.57 4.57
C VAL A 94 10.86 -0.16 3.98
N GLY A 95 11.98 0.40 3.55
CA GLY A 95 12.02 1.73 2.92
C GLY A 95 11.24 1.79 1.60
N GLY A 96 11.38 0.74 0.75
CA GLY A 96 10.62 0.63 -0.49
C GLY A 96 9.12 0.47 -0.28
N MET A 97 8.71 -0.29 0.74
CA MET A 97 7.31 -0.43 1.17
C MET A 97 6.74 0.93 1.58
N LEU A 98 7.44 1.65 2.46
CA LEU A 98 6.99 2.94 2.96
C LEU A 98 6.96 4.00 1.86
N ALA A 99 8.04 4.09 1.06
CA ALA A 99 8.13 5.04 -0.05
C ALA A 99 7.02 4.84 -1.09
N ALA A 100 6.68 3.59 -1.43
CA ALA A 100 5.61 3.29 -2.37
C ALA A 100 4.21 3.55 -1.78
N GLY A 101 4.03 3.45 -0.47
CA GLY A 101 2.76 3.72 0.21
C GLY A 101 1.62 2.75 -0.14
N LEU A 102 1.94 1.59 -0.68
CA LEU A 102 0.96 0.60 -1.11
C LEU A 102 0.51 -0.27 0.08
N SER A 103 -0.75 -0.65 0.04
CA SER A 103 -1.38 -1.51 1.05
C SER A 103 -2.25 -2.55 0.36
N GLY A 104 -2.37 -3.72 0.96
CA GLY A 104 -3.09 -4.86 0.42
C GLY A 104 -4.58 -4.92 0.81
N PRO A 105 -5.20 -6.10 0.69
CA PRO A 105 -6.66 -6.28 0.82
C PRO A 105 -7.25 -5.80 2.15
N ARG A 106 -6.53 -5.91 3.27
CA ARG A 106 -7.01 -5.51 4.61
C ARG A 106 -7.08 -3.99 4.82
N ARG A 107 -6.56 -3.19 3.90
CA ARG A 107 -6.45 -1.73 4.08
C ARG A 107 -7.78 -1.06 4.47
N ALA A 108 -8.89 -1.48 3.88
CA ALA A 108 -10.20 -0.86 4.17
C ALA A 108 -10.64 -1.08 5.63
N ALA A 109 -10.23 -2.18 6.26
CA ALA A 109 -10.56 -2.52 7.63
C ALA A 109 -9.50 -2.05 8.64
N ALA A 110 -8.21 -2.15 8.28
CA ALA A 110 -7.11 -1.89 9.21
C ALA A 110 -6.52 -0.48 9.09
N GLY A 111 -6.62 0.16 7.94
CA GLY A 111 -5.93 1.40 7.59
C GLY A 111 -4.81 1.20 6.57
N ALA A 112 -4.30 2.28 6.01
CA ALA A 112 -3.20 2.29 5.06
C ALA A 112 -1.84 2.28 5.77
N VAL A 113 -0.75 2.00 5.04
CA VAL A 113 0.61 2.02 5.61
C VAL A 113 0.89 3.30 6.41
N ARG A 114 0.48 4.47 5.93
CA ARG A 114 0.67 5.76 6.63
C ARG A 114 0.02 5.81 8.01
N ASP A 115 -1.04 5.04 8.25
CA ASP A 115 -1.77 5.01 9.53
C ASP A 115 -1.04 4.15 10.58
N PHE A 116 0.00 3.43 10.13
CA PHE A 116 0.86 2.59 10.96
C PHE A 116 2.25 3.20 11.20
N VAL A 117 2.59 4.32 10.53
CA VAL A 117 3.86 5.01 10.75
C VAL A 117 3.77 5.88 11.99
N LEU A 118 4.57 5.56 13.00
CA LEU A 118 4.68 6.32 14.25
C LEU A 118 5.82 7.33 14.20
N GLY A 119 6.91 6.98 13.54
CA GLY A 119 8.07 7.83 13.37
C GLY A 119 8.90 7.43 12.17
N VAL A 120 9.70 8.37 11.69
CA VAL A 120 10.61 8.16 10.55
C VAL A 120 11.86 9.01 10.72
N THR A 121 13.02 8.45 10.35
CA THR A 121 14.25 9.21 10.16
C THR A 121 14.51 9.30 8.66
N ILE A 122 14.73 10.50 8.16
CA ILE A 122 15.08 10.73 6.76
C ILE A 122 16.41 11.48 6.63
N MET A 123 17.05 11.34 5.47
CA MET A 123 18.17 12.20 5.06
C MET A 123 17.67 13.07 3.91
N ASP A 124 17.73 14.39 4.09
CA ASP A 124 17.29 15.36 3.08
C ASP A 124 18.32 15.56 1.95
N ALA A 125 17.99 16.39 0.96
CA ALA A 125 18.88 16.71 -0.16
C ALA A 125 20.18 17.45 0.25
N ARG A 126 20.28 17.93 1.49
CA ARG A 126 21.48 18.55 2.07
C ARG A 126 22.28 17.57 2.93
N ALA A 127 21.91 16.28 2.87
CA ALA A 127 22.46 15.21 3.70
C ALA A 127 22.31 15.47 5.22
N ARG A 128 21.28 16.20 5.63
CA ARG A 128 20.91 16.36 7.03
C ARG A 128 20.01 15.22 7.45
N VAL A 129 20.31 14.64 8.60
CA VAL A 129 19.46 13.59 9.21
C VAL A 129 18.38 14.29 10.03
N LEU A 130 17.12 14.03 9.68
CA LEU A 130 15.95 14.62 10.30
C LEU A 130 15.07 13.50 10.85
N ARG A 131 14.62 13.63 12.10
CA ARG A 131 13.72 12.66 12.74
C ARG A 131 12.36 13.30 12.98
N PHE A 132 11.30 12.58 12.65
CA PHE A 132 9.92 13.01 12.81
C PHE A 132 9.12 11.91 13.50
N GLY A 133 8.22 12.30 14.41
CA GLY A 133 7.44 11.35 15.22
C GLY A 133 8.31 10.63 16.27
N GLY A 134 7.93 9.44 16.65
CA GLY A 134 8.60 8.63 17.68
C GLY A 134 8.14 7.18 17.66
N THR A 135 8.11 6.54 18.83
CA THR A 135 7.66 5.16 19.02
C THR A 135 6.33 5.07 19.76
N VAL A 136 5.72 6.21 20.11
CA VAL A 136 4.47 6.26 20.87
C VAL A 136 3.25 6.45 19.95
N MET A 137 2.13 5.84 20.32
CA MET A 137 0.90 5.88 19.52
C MET A 137 0.23 7.26 19.47
N LYS A 138 0.55 8.17 20.39
CA LYS A 138 -0.01 9.51 20.45
C LYS A 138 1.08 10.57 20.29
N ASN A 139 1.16 11.12 19.10
CA ASN A 139 1.93 12.34 18.82
C ASN A 139 1.09 13.55 19.27
N VAL A 140 1.63 14.38 20.16
CA VAL A 140 0.88 15.48 20.79
C VAL A 140 1.27 16.88 20.31
N ALA A 141 2.32 17.02 19.49
CA ALA A 141 2.79 18.33 19.01
C ALA A 141 3.43 18.25 17.62
N GLY A 142 3.20 19.31 16.83
CA GLY A 142 3.83 19.48 15.51
C GLY A 142 3.06 18.86 14.35
N TYR A 143 3.59 19.05 13.14
CA TYR A 143 3.05 18.45 11.93
C TYR A 143 3.42 16.97 11.84
N ASP A 144 2.49 16.14 11.37
CA ASP A 144 2.71 14.71 11.18
C ASP A 144 3.49 14.43 9.87
N VAL A 145 4.77 14.77 9.89
CA VAL A 145 5.68 14.57 8.75
C VAL A 145 5.94 13.08 8.53
N SER A 146 5.90 12.26 9.59
CA SER A 146 6.12 10.82 9.48
C SER A 146 5.11 10.16 8.53
N ARG A 147 3.84 10.53 8.60
CA ARG A 147 2.82 10.03 7.66
C ARG A 147 2.94 10.62 6.26
N LEU A 148 3.47 11.83 6.13
CA LEU A 148 3.69 12.48 4.83
C LEU A 148 4.73 11.72 3.97
N VAL A 149 5.72 11.10 4.61
CA VAL A 149 6.77 10.34 3.91
C VAL A 149 6.23 9.06 3.28
N ALA A 150 5.15 8.49 3.84
CA ALA A 150 4.51 7.31 3.27
C ALA A 150 3.85 7.63 1.91
N GLY A 151 4.33 6.98 0.84
CA GLY A 151 3.89 7.24 -0.52
C GLY A 151 4.61 8.39 -1.22
N SER A 152 5.65 8.96 -0.59
CA SER A 152 6.45 10.04 -1.19
C SER A 152 7.35 9.60 -2.35
N MET A 153 7.52 8.30 -2.56
CA MET A 153 8.39 7.70 -3.58
C MET A 153 9.83 8.21 -3.54
N GLY A 154 10.33 8.56 -2.33
CA GLY A 154 11.68 9.09 -2.14
C GLY A 154 11.85 10.57 -2.54
N THR A 155 10.80 11.26 -2.97
CA THR A 155 10.88 12.65 -3.44
C THR A 155 11.09 13.68 -2.32
N LEU A 156 10.86 13.29 -1.07
CA LEU A 156 11.04 14.14 0.12
C LEU A 156 12.35 13.84 0.89
N GLY A 157 13.12 12.85 0.46
CA GLY A 157 14.38 12.45 1.06
C GLY A 157 14.54 10.94 1.13
N LEU A 158 15.74 10.50 1.51
CA LEU A 158 16.06 9.10 1.74
C LEU A 158 15.53 8.68 3.12
N ILE A 159 14.65 7.70 3.16
CA ILE A 159 14.19 7.08 4.41
C ILE A 159 15.34 6.24 4.97
N LEU A 160 15.76 6.50 6.21
CA LEU A 160 16.81 5.76 6.91
C LEU A 160 16.25 4.65 7.79
N ASP A 161 15.22 4.96 8.59
CA ASP A 161 14.48 4.02 9.42
C ASP A 161 13.03 4.44 9.56
N ALA A 162 12.20 3.51 10.02
CA ALA A 162 10.81 3.77 10.36
C ALA A 162 10.39 2.98 11.60
N SER A 163 9.63 3.65 12.48
CA SER A 163 8.92 3.02 13.60
C SER A 163 7.49 2.77 13.17
N LEU A 164 7.07 1.51 13.21
CA LEU A 164 5.79 1.04 12.72
C LEU A 164 4.97 0.44 13.86
N LYS A 165 3.69 0.81 13.90
CA LYS A 165 2.70 0.09 14.69
C LYS A 165 2.45 -1.28 14.06
N VAL A 166 2.33 -2.31 14.89
CA VAL A 166 1.93 -3.66 14.49
C VAL A 166 0.64 -4.06 15.18
N LEU A 167 -0.04 -5.10 14.69
CA LEU A 167 -1.22 -5.64 15.32
C LEU A 167 -1.06 -7.14 15.57
N PRO A 168 -1.74 -7.70 16.60
CA PRO A 168 -1.81 -9.15 16.78
C PRO A 168 -2.44 -9.84 15.56
N LEU A 169 -1.99 -11.06 15.27
CA LEU A 169 -2.66 -11.94 14.31
C LEU A 169 -4.08 -12.24 14.78
N PRO A 170 -5.08 -12.28 13.89
CA PRO A 170 -6.44 -12.67 14.26
C PRO A 170 -6.48 -14.12 14.76
N VAL A 171 -7.35 -14.38 15.73
CA VAL A 171 -7.54 -15.73 16.31
C VAL A 171 -8.20 -16.67 15.31
N ALA A 172 -9.14 -16.14 14.50
CA ALA A 172 -9.83 -16.88 13.46
C ALA A 172 -9.95 -16.03 12.19
N GLU A 173 -9.87 -16.70 11.06
CA GLU A 173 -10.11 -16.12 9.75
C GLU A 173 -10.89 -17.11 8.88
N THR A 174 -11.86 -16.62 8.12
CA THR A 174 -12.67 -17.41 7.20
C THR A 174 -13.00 -16.58 5.96
N THR A 175 -12.90 -17.18 4.79
CA THR A 175 -13.32 -16.57 3.53
C THR A 175 -14.64 -17.17 3.06
N LEU A 176 -15.56 -16.30 2.70
CA LEU A 176 -16.85 -16.63 2.09
C LEU A 176 -16.85 -16.23 0.63
N ARG A 177 -17.53 -17.00 -0.23
CA ARG A 177 -17.80 -16.68 -1.63
C ARG A 177 -19.28 -16.52 -1.88
N PHE A 178 -19.61 -15.55 -2.73
CA PHE A 178 -20.96 -15.24 -3.16
C PHE A 178 -20.95 -15.03 -4.68
N GLU A 179 -21.90 -15.62 -5.38
CA GLU A 179 -22.13 -15.33 -6.79
C GLU A 179 -23.08 -14.14 -6.90
N MET A 180 -22.63 -13.04 -7.46
CA MET A 180 -23.44 -11.84 -7.66
C MET A 180 -22.82 -10.87 -8.68
N PRO A 181 -23.64 -10.08 -9.40
CA PRO A 181 -23.15 -9.05 -10.32
C PRO A 181 -22.52 -7.87 -9.57
N GLU A 182 -21.76 -7.03 -10.30
CA GLU A 182 -20.97 -5.91 -9.77
C GLU A 182 -21.79 -4.96 -8.89
N ASP A 183 -22.95 -4.51 -9.39
CA ASP A 183 -23.81 -3.57 -8.68
C ASP A 183 -24.30 -4.13 -7.35
N LYS A 184 -24.68 -5.41 -7.32
CA LYS A 184 -25.11 -6.11 -6.10
C LYS A 184 -23.96 -6.34 -5.12
N ALA A 185 -22.76 -6.60 -5.62
CA ALA A 185 -21.56 -6.73 -4.78
C ALA A 185 -21.25 -5.40 -4.09
N ILE A 186 -21.24 -4.28 -4.81
CA ILE A 186 -21.02 -2.94 -4.24
C ILE A 186 -22.11 -2.60 -3.21
N GLU A 187 -23.37 -2.83 -3.53
CA GLU A 187 -24.51 -2.61 -2.62
C GLU A 187 -24.35 -3.44 -1.33
N ALA A 188 -24.07 -4.74 -1.47
CA ALA A 188 -23.90 -5.65 -0.34
C ALA A 188 -22.72 -5.23 0.56
N LEU A 189 -21.57 -4.92 -0.02
CA LEU A 189 -20.38 -4.49 0.71
C LEU A 189 -20.63 -3.22 1.54
N ASN A 190 -21.28 -2.21 0.95
CA ASN A 190 -21.59 -0.97 1.65
C ASN A 190 -22.65 -1.20 2.75
N ARG A 191 -23.66 -2.03 2.51
CA ARG A 191 -24.65 -2.43 3.53
C ARG A 191 -24.00 -3.20 4.68
N TRP A 192 -23.03 -4.07 4.40
CA TRP A 192 -22.33 -4.86 5.42
C TRP A 192 -21.33 -4.00 6.21
N ALA A 193 -20.67 -3.04 5.57
CA ALA A 193 -19.77 -2.10 6.24
C ALA A 193 -20.45 -1.27 7.35
N GLY A 194 -21.75 -1.01 7.22
CA GLY A 194 -22.55 -0.35 8.26
C GLY A 194 -23.00 -1.27 9.42
N ARG A 195 -22.52 -2.51 9.49
CA ARG A 195 -22.89 -3.49 10.51
C ARG A 195 -21.67 -3.95 11.30
N PRO A 196 -21.83 -4.41 12.56
CA PRO A 196 -20.72 -4.93 13.38
C PRO A 196 -20.30 -6.33 12.90
N LEU A 197 -19.75 -6.41 11.71
CA LEU A 197 -19.23 -7.62 11.10
C LEU A 197 -17.69 -7.57 11.09
N PRO A 198 -16.99 -8.66 11.39
CA PRO A 198 -15.53 -8.69 11.42
C PRO A 198 -14.94 -8.81 10.00
N ILE A 199 -15.38 -7.97 9.07
CA ILE A 199 -14.91 -7.96 7.68
C ILE A 199 -13.49 -7.39 7.66
N SER A 200 -12.56 -8.12 7.09
CA SER A 200 -11.16 -7.70 6.97
C SER A 200 -10.72 -7.44 5.54
N ALA A 201 -11.34 -8.07 4.55
CA ALA A 201 -11.06 -7.82 3.13
C ALA A 201 -12.26 -8.21 2.28
N SER A 202 -12.33 -7.62 1.09
CA SER A 202 -13.28 -7.98 0.04
C SER A 202 -12.62 -7.86 -1.32
N ALA A 203 -12.95 -8.76 -2.24
CA ALA A 203 -12.56 -8.68 -3.64
C ALA A 203 -13.67 -9.26 -4.52
N TRP A 204 -14.09 -8.50 -5.53
CA TRP A 204 -15.06 -8.94 -6.53
C TRP A 204 -14.43 -8.98 -7.91
N THR A 205 -14.66 -10.03 -8.67
CA THR A 205 -14.26 -10.12 -10.07
C THR A 205 -15.19 -11.05 -10.85
N GLY A 206 -15.51 -10.68 -12.10
CA GLY A 206 -16.39 -11.47 -12.95
C GLY A 206 -17.85 -11.51 -12.43
N SER A 207 -18.17 -12.47 -11.62
CA SER A 207 -19.49 -12.64 -10.96
C SER A 207 -19.33 -13.11 -9.51
N GLU A 208 -18.09 -13.16 -9.00
CA GLU A 208 -17.80 -13.71 -7.68
C GLU A 208 -17.28 -12.63 -6.73
N LEU A 209 -17.89 -12.57 -5.55
CA LEU A 209 -17.41 -11.78 -4.42
C LEU A 209 -16.79 -12.70 -3.37
N ALA A 210 -15.49 -12.53 -3.12
CA ALA A 210 -14.79 -13.09 -1.97
C ALA A 210 -14.83 -12.09 -0.80
N LEU A 211 -15.22 -12.57 0.38
CA LEU A 211 -15.29 -11.78 1.61
C LEU A 211 -14.50 -12.47 2.72
N ARG A 212 -13.49 -11.80 3.26
CA ARG A 212 -12.69 -12.32 4.38
C ARG A 212 -13.19 -11.73 5.70
N LEU A 213 -13.46 -12.62 6.64
CA LEU A 213 -13.82 -12.33 8.03
C LEU A 213 -12.63 -12.68 8.94
N SER A 214 -12.24 -11.80 9.84
CA SER A 214 -11.09 -12.02 10.73
C SER A 214 -11.35 -11.44 12.12
N GLY A 215 -10.99 -12.17 13.18
CA GLY A 215 -11.11 -11.68 14.55
C GLY A 215 -11.31 -12.79 15.58
N ALA A 216 -12.13 -12.52 16.61
CA ALA A 216 -12.50 -13.53 17.61
C ALA A 216 -13.30 -14.66 16.98
N ALA A 217 -13.02 -15.91 17.35
CA ALA A 217 -13.63 -17.09 16.74
C ALA A 217 -15.17 -17.07 16.80
N ALA A 218 -15.75 -16.62 17.92
CA ALA A 218 -17.21 -16.51 18.07
C ALA A 218 -17.82 -15.48 17.10
N ALA A 219 -17.15 -14.32 16.91
CA ALA A 219 -17.60 -13.27 16.00
C ALA A 219 -17.56 -13.75 14.54
N VAL A 220 -16.48 -14.44 14.16
CA VAL A 220 -16.33 -14.98 12.80
C VAL A 220 -17.41 -16.04 12.52
N ARG A 221 -17.68 -16.98 13.46
CA ARG A 221 -18.73 -17.99 13.31
C ARG A 221 -20.12 -17.35 13.13
N ALA A 222 -20.49 -16.44 14.03
CA ALA A 222 -21.78 -15.74 13.96
C ALA A 222 -21.95 -14.92 12.65
N ALA A 223 -20.86 -14.30 12.16
CA ALA A 223 -20.88 -13.60 10.88
C ALA A 223 -21.05 -14.55 9.72
N CYS A 224 -20.42 -15.72 9.69
CA CYS A 224 -20.62 -16.76 8.69
C CYS A 224 -22.08 -17.22 8.62
N GLU A 225 -22.67 -17.51 9.80
CA GLU A 225 -24.08 -17.93 9.89
C GLU A 225 -25.03 -16.83 9.37
N LYS A 226 -24.77 -15.58 9.75
CA LYS A 226 -25.60 -14.43 9.37
C LYS A 226 -25.51 -14.07 7.89
N LEU A 227 -24.32 -14.20 7.28
CA LEU A 227 -24.08 -13.81 5.90
C LEU A 227 -24.42 -14.94 4.92
N GLY A 228 -24.26 -16.19 5.33
CA GLY A 228 -24.32 -17.32 4.41
C GLY A 228 -23.13 -17.35 3.46
N GLY A 229 -23.36 -17.83 2.24
CA GLY A 229 -22.31 -17.99 1.23
C GLY A 229 -21.51 -19.28 1.35
N GLY A 230 -20.73 -19.59 0.33
CA GLY A 230 -19.83 -20.75 0.32
C GLY A 230 -18.56 -20.50 1.12
N ARG A 231 -18.20 -21.41 2.03
CA ARG A 231 -16.92 -21.33 2.73
C ARG A 231 -15.78 -21.81 1.82
N VAL A 232 -14.71 -21.05 1.78
CA VAL A 232 -13.47 -21.42 1.08
C VAL A 232 -12.53 -22.13 2.05
N GLY A 233 -11.88 -23.19 1.59
CA GLY A 233 -10.89 -23.92 2.41
C GLY A 233 -9.69 -23.03 2.75
N ASP A 234 -9.12 -23.20 3.94
CA ASP A 234 -8.08 -22.29 4.48
C ASP A 234 -6.85 -22.16 3.56
N GLY A 235 -6.41 -23.25 2.94
CA GLY A 235 -5.28 -23.25 1.99
C GLY A 235 -5.57 -22.43 0.75
N GLU A 236 -6.74 -22.63 0.15
CA GLU A 236 -7.23 -21.90 -1.01
C GLU A 236 -7.43 -20.42 -0.68
N ALA A 237 -8.04 -20.10 0.47
CA ALA A 237 -8.26 -18.73 0.93
C ALA A 237 -6.92 -17.98 1.08
N ARG A 238 -5.93 -18.60 1.73
CA ARG A 238 -4.59 -18.00 1.85
C ARG A 238 -3.93 -17.74 0.50
N ALA A 239 -4.00 -18.72 -0.40
CA ALA A 239 -3.45 -18.57 -1.76
C ALA A 239 -4.14 -17.44 -2.51
N TYR A 240 -5.48 -17.35 -2.43
CA TYR A 240 -6.28 -16.30 -3.06
C TYR A 240 -5.87 -14.90 -2.58
N TRP A 241 -5.91 -14.65 -1.26
CA TRP A 241 -5.57 -13.32 -0.72
C TRP A 241 -4.11 -12.94 -0.91
N SER A 242 -3.20 -13.91 -0.90
CA SER A 242 -1.81 -13.71 -1.29
C SER A 242 -1.72 -13.33 -2.79
N GLY A 243 -2.47 -14.01 -3.65
CA GLY A 243 -2.55 -13.72 -5.08
C GLY A 243 -3.06 -12.31 -5.36
N VAL A 244 -4.10 -11.87 -4.66
CA VAL A 244 -4.61 -10.50 -4.75
C VAL A 244 -3.58 -9.49 -4.26
N ARG A 245 -2.94 -9.74 -3.11
CA ARG A 245 -1.91 -8.86 -2.55
C ARG A 245 -0.70 -8.71 -3.46
N GLU A 246 -0.20 -9.82 -4.00
CA GLU A 246 1.02 -9.87 -4.80
C GLU A 246 0.77 -9.69 -6.31
N HIS A 247 -0.48 -9.49 -6.72
CA HIS A 247 -0.88 -9.44 -8.13
C HIS A 247 -0.47 -10.69 -8.93
N THR A 248 -0.53 -11.86 -8.30
CA THR A 248 -0.32 -13.17 -8.95
C THR A 248 -1.61 -13.90 -9.25
N ASP A 249 -2.76 -13.39 -8.78
CA ASP A 249 -4.07 -13.85 -9.19
C ASP A 249 -4.23 -13.77 -10.72
N PRO A 250 -4.98 -14.68 -11.36
CA PRO A 250 -5.19 -14.68 -12.83
C PRO A 250 -5.62 -13.32 -13.40
N PHE A 251 -6.42 -12.54 -12.67
CA PHE A 251 -6.83 -11.20 -13.11
C PHE A 251 -5.65 -10.28 -13.43
N PHE A 252 -4.55 -10.39 -12.67
CA PHE A 252 -3.39 -9.49 -12.81
C PHE A 252 -2.34 -9.98 -13.82
N ARG A 253 -2.56 -11.12 -14.46
CA ARG A 253 -1.63 -11.73 -15.43
C ARG A 253 -1.81 -11.12 -16.82
N GLY A 254 -0.73 -11.11 -17.58
CA GLY A 254 -0.70 -10.61 -18.95
C GLY A 254 -0.13 -9.21 -19.10
N ASP A 255 -0.13 -8.71 -20.34
CA ASP A 255 0.55 -7.46 -20.74
C ASP A 255 -0.41 -6.27 -20.90
N ILE A 256 -1.70 -6.48 -20.58
CA ILE A 256 -2.71 -5.40 -20.66
C ILE A 256 -2.39 -4.35 -19.58
N PRO A 257 -2.37 -3.05 -19.93
CA PRO A 257 -2.15 -1.98 -18.97
C PRO A 257 -3.11 -2.09 -17.79
N LEU A 258 -2.55 -2.06 -16.57
CA LEU A 258 -3.30 -2.14 -15.33
C LEU A 258 -3.48 -0.74 -14.76
N TRP A 259 -4.72 -0.33 -14.60
CA TRP A 259 -5.11 0.91 -13.99
C TRP A 259 -5.65 0.69 -12.59
N ARG A 260 -5.31 1.60 -11.69
CA ARG A 260 -5.80 1.67 -10.32
C ARG A 260 -6.70 2.88 -10.17
N LEU A 261 -7.99 2.66 -10.00
CA LEU A 261 -8.98 3.70 -9.77
C LEU A 261 -9.32 3.72 -8.27
N SER A 262 -9.23 4.89 -7.66
CA SER A 262 -9.66 5.12 -6.28
C SER A 262 -10.90 6.00 -6.32
N VAL A 263 -12.03 5.48 -5.85
CA VAL A 263 -13.34 6.13 -5.88
C VAL A 263 -14.06 5.96 -4.53
N PRO A 264 -15.12 6.70 -4.22
CA PRO A 264 -15.97 6.39 -3.08
C PRO A 264 -16.47 4.94 -3.13
N SER A 265 -16.55 4.26 -1.98
CA SER A 265 -16.93 2.84 -1.93
C SER A 265 -18.31 2.57 -2.53
N ASN A 266 -19.22 3.52 -2.41
CA ASN A 266 -20.58 3.46 -2.93
C ASN A 266 -20.74 3.98 -4.37
N ALA A 267 -19.65 4.32 -5.05
CA ALA A 267 -19.71 4.70 -6.47
C ALA A 267 -20.30 3.54 -7.29
N PRO A 268 -21.27 3.80 -8.20
CA PRO A 268 -21.87 2.76 -9.03
C PRO A 268 -20.83 2.12 -9.98
N PRO A 269 -21.19 1.05 -10.69
CA PRO A 269 -20.39 0.54 -11.79
C PRO A 269 -19.97 1.64 -12.75
N LEU A 270 -18.69 1.66 -13.14
CA LEU A 270 -18.14 2.77 -13.94
C LEU A 270 -18.34 2.58 -15.44
N ALA A 271 -18.91 1.44 -15.88
CA ALA A 271 -19.14 1.09 -17.28
C ALA A 271 -17.91 1.32 -18.19
N LEU A 272 -16.71 1.03 -17.69
CA LEU A 272 -15.46 1.14 -18.42
C LEU A 272 -15.14 -0.20 -19.13
N PRO A 273 -14.53 -0.16 -20.32
CA PRO A 273 -14.15 -1.37 -21.04
C PRO A 273 -12.94 -2.06 -20.37
N GLY A 274 -12.99 -3.37 -20.25
CA GLY A 274 -11.91 -4.19 -19.71
C GLY A 274 -12.34 -5.07 -18.55
N ALA A 275 -11.43 -5.92 -18.08
CA ALA A 275 -11.67 -6.76 -16.92
C ALA A 275 -11.46 -5.94 -15.63
N GLN A 276 -12.33 -6.16 -14.65
CA GLN A 276 -12.29 -5.48 -13.36
C GLN A 276 -12.07 -6.44 -12.19
N LEU A 277 -11.31 -5.95 -11.18
CA LEU A 277 -11.28 -6.50 -9.84
C LEU A 277 -11.51 -5.34 -8.85
N ILE A 278 -12.49 -5.50 -7.96
CA ILE A 278 -12.93 -4.46 -7.03
C ILE A 278 -12.58 -4.88 -5.61
N GLU A 279 -11.79 -4.08 -4.93
CA GLU A 279 -11.38 -4.28 -3.54
C GLU A 279 -11.87 -3.15 -2.61
N TRP A 280 -11.51 -3.26 -1.34
CA TRP A 280 -11.72 -2.25 -0.30
C TRP A 280 -13.17 -1.79 -0.19
N GLY A 281 -14.10 -2.75 -0.27
CA GLY A 281 -15.52 -2.44 -0.15
C GLY A 281 -16.10 -1.62 -1.29
N GLY A 282 -15.46 -1.62 -2.47
CA GLY A 282 -15.86 -0.83 -3.64
C GLY A 282 -14.97 0.39 -3.93
N ALA A 283 -14.05 0.74 -3.00
CA ALA A 283 -13.27 1.98 -3.12
C ALA A 283 -12.03 1.86 -4.00
N LEU A 284 -11.50 0.66 -4.18
CA LEU A 284 -10.41 0.37 -5.10
C LEU A 284 -10.91 -0.47 -6.25
N ARG A 285 -10.68 0.01 -7.47
CA ARG A 285 -11.03 -0.73 -8.68
C ARG A 285 -9.80 -0.87 -9.56
N TRP A 286 -9.38 -2.11 -9.73
CA TRP A 286 -8.37 -2.49 -10.70
C TRP A 286 -9.05 -2.69 -12.05
N LEU A 287 -8.46 -2.16 -13.11
CA LEU A 287 -8.98 -2.26 -14.46
C LEU A 287 -7.85 -2.62 -15.42
N ALA A 288 -7.95 -3.78 -16.04
CA ALA A 288 -7.06 -4.21 -17.12
C ALA A 288 -7.65 -3.76 -18.46
N THR A 289 -7.06 -2.73 -19.10
CA THR A 289 -7.63 -2.10 -20.30
C THR A 289 -6.60 -1.33 -21.12
N HIS A 290 -6.85 -1.24 -22.44
CA HIS A 290 -6.17 -0.35 -23.39
C HIS A 290 -6.92 0.98 -23.59
N ALA A 291 -7.95 1.28 -22.82
CA ALA A 291 -8.69 2.53 -22.94
C ALA A 291 -7.81 3.76 -22.69
N ASP A 292 -8.16 4.86 -23.36
CA ASP A 292 -7.42 6.14 -23.27
C ASP A 292 -7.39 6.66 -21.82
N ALA A 293 -6.23 7.12 -21.39
CA ALA A 293 -6.01 7.64 -20.02
C ALA A 293 -6.97 8.78 -19.65
N ARG A 294 -7.38 9.63 -20.62
CA ARG A 294 -8.33 10.73 -20.39
C ARG A 294 -9.71 10.19 -20.07
N VAL A 295 -10.15 9.14 -20.77
CA VAL A 295 -11.45 8.50 -20.52
C VAL A 295 -11.50 7.92 -19.11
N LEU A 296 -10.44 7.21 -18.70
CA LEU A 296 -10.35 6.57 -17.37
C LEU A 296 -10.29 7.62 -16.24
N ARG A 297 -9.48 8.67 -16.42
CA ARG A 297 -9.35 9.75 -15.44
C ARG A 297 -10.64 10.55 -15.30
N GLU A 298 -11.32 10.82 -16.41
CA GLU A 298 -12.59 11.54 -16.39
C GLU A 298 -13.68 10.71 -15.73
N ALA A 299 -13.76 9.41 -15.99
CA ALA A 299 -14.71 8.53 -15.33
C ALA A 299 -14.47 8.47 -13.81
N ALA A 300 -13.21 8.32 -13.39
CA ALA A 300 -12.85 8.35 -11.97
C ALA A 300 -13.17 9.71 -11.32
N ARG A 301 -12.88 10.82 -11.99
CA ARG A 301 -13.17 12.18 -11.52
C ARG A 301 -14.68 12.41 -11.34
N ARG A 302 -15.50 11.98 -12.29
CA ARG A 302 -16.98 12.05 -12.19
C ARG A 302 -17.52 11.24 -11.02
N ALA A 303 -16.86 10.13 -10.71
CA ALA A 303 -17.17 9.31 -9.54
C ALA A 303 -16.60 9.90 -8.21
N GLY A 304 -15.95 11.06 -8.24
CA GLY A 304 -15.35 11.68 -7.06
C GLY A 304 -13.98 11.12 -6.67
N GLY A 305 -13.27 10.53 -7.63
CA GLY A 305 -12.00 9.85 -7.39
C GLY A 305 -10.90 10.21 -8.39
N HIS A 306 -9.94 9.33 -8.53
CA HIS A 306 -8.79 9.48 -9.43
C HIS A 306 -8.34 8.14 -10.00
N ALA A 307 -7.62 8.18 -11.14
CA ALA A 307 -7.04 7.02 -11.80
C ALA A 307 -5.52 7.15 -11.93
N THR A 308 -4.83 6.03 -11.72
CA THR A 308 -3.38 5.92 -11.83
C THR A 308 -3.04 4.76 -12.77
N LEU A 309 -2.14 4.97 -13.72
CA LEU A 309 -1.56 3.87 -14.49
C LEU A 309 -0.60 3.10 -13.57
N PHE A 310 -1.04 1.92 -13.11
CA PHE A 310 -0.29 1.19 -12.09
C PHE A 310 0.87 0.39 -12.68
N ARG A 311 0.63 -0.30 -13.79
CA ARG A 311 1.63 -1.16 -14.44
C ARG A 311 1.37 -1.27 -15.94
N GLY A 312 2.45 -1.39 -16.73
CA GLY A 312 2.34 -1.48 -18.20
C GLY A 312 1.91 -0.16 -18.84
N GLY A 313 1.64 -0.19 -20.13
CA GLY A 313 1.14 0.95 -20.90
C GLY A 313 2.15 2.09 -21.12
N ASP A 314 1.69 3.12 -21.83
CA ASP A 314 2.48 4.30 -22.13
C ASP A 314 2.43 5.32 -20.98
N LYS A 315 3.59 5.66 -20.44
CA LYS A 315 3.75 6.64 -19.36
C LYS A 315 3.84 8.09 -19.85
N SER A 316 3.86 8.34 -21.15
CA SER A 316 4.00 9.69 -21.73
C SER A 316 2.84 10.62 -21.34
N ALA A 317 1.63 10.07 -21.21
CA ALA A 317 0.45 10.78 -20.71
C ALA A 317 0.46 11.06 -19.20
N GLY A 318 1.56 10.72 -18.52
CA GLY A 318 1.69 10.76 -17.08
C GLY A 318 1.06 9.52 -16.40
N VAL A 319 1.69 9.07 -15.32
CA VAL A 319 1.22 7.91 -14.53
C VAL A 319 0.09 8.31 -13.59
N PHE A 320 0.29 9.37 -12.83
CA PHE A 320 -0.69 9.89 -11.88
C PHE A 320 -1.68 10.85 -12.54
N GLN A 321 -2.87 10.92 -11.97
CA GLN A 321 -3.82 11.96 -12.39
C GLN A 321 -3.24 13.34 -12.07
N PRO A 322 -3.32 14.32 -12.99
CA PRO A 322 -2.89 15.68 -12.73
C PRO A 322 -3.54 16.25 -11.46
N LEU A 323 -2.75 16.92 -10.64
CA LEU A 323 -3.23 17.55 -9.43
C LEU A 323 -4.06 18.79 -9.77
N GLU A 324 -5.09 19.03 -8.98
CA GLU A 324 -5.81 20.31 -9.00
C GLU A 324 -4.83 21.46 -8.69
N PRO A 325 -5.01 22.66 -9.29
CA PRO A 325 -4.03 23.74 -9.19
C PRO A 325 -3.60 24.14 -7.78
N ALA A 326 -4.51 24.09 -6.82
CA ALA A 326 -4.20 24.38 -5.42
C ALA A 326 -3.28 23.33 -4.80
N LEU A 327 -3.56 22.05 -5.04
CA LEU A 327 -2.73 20.93 -4.57
C LEU A 327 -1.36 20.94 -5.26
N ALA A 328 -1.29 21.23 -6.55
CA ALA A 328 -0.04 21.34 -7.27
C ALA A 328 0.90 22.39 -6.67
N LYS A 329 0.35 23.56 -6.28
CA LYS A 329 1.12 24.61 -5.58
C LYS A 329 1.66 24.15 -4.22
N ILE A 330 0.86 23.39 -3.45
CA ILE A 330 1.28 22.84 -2.14
C ILE A 330 2.43 21.85 -2.37
N HIS A 331 2.29 20.92 -3.32
CA HIS A 331 3.33 19.95 -3.64
C HIS A 331 4.63 20.63 -4.09
N ALA A 332 4.56 21.66 -4.94
CA ALA A 332 5.73 22.40 -5.39
C ALA A 332 6.45 23.09 -4.20
N LYS A 333 5.70 23.71 -3.28
CA LYS A 333 6.27 24.35 -2.09
C LYS A 333 6.93 23.34 -1.15
N LEU A 334 6.27 22.21 -0.89
CA LEU A 334 6.82 21.13 -0.05
C LEU A 334 8.13 20.57 -0.61
N LYS A 335 8.26 20.49 -1.93
CA LYS A 335 9.47 19.97 -2.57
C LYS A 335 10.61 21.01 -2.59
N ALA A 336 10.30 22.30 -2.53
CA ALA A 336 11.27 23.38 -2.55
C ALA A 336 11.82 23.74 -1.14
N SER A 337 11.14 23.34 -0.06
CA SER A 337 11.54 23.55 1.33
C SER A 337 12.56 22.51 1.81
#